data_e11553f337b7d7ef6432dc32d0de5695
#
_entry.id   e11553f337b7d7ef6432dc32d0de5695
#
_cell.length_a   1.000
_cell.length_b   1.000
_cell.length_c   1.000
_cell.angle_alpha   90.00
_cell.angle_beta   90.00
_cell.angle_gamma   90.00
#
_symmetry.space_group_name_H-M   'P 1'
#
loop_
_entity.id
_entity.type
_entity.pdbx_description
1 polymer ?
#
loop_
_entity_poly.entity_id
_entity_poly.type
_entity_poly.pdbx_seq_one_letter_code
_entity_poly.pdbx_strand_id
1 'polypeptide(L)'
;MIFIDTNIVIEYLKNKIFLEGYDFEELFINDIVVMELYQGARNKSDLAFIKKEITVFQILNTHQEILTLAKQIVEKYGLSHNMKIMDALIAATAMVYDLELMTLNRKDFQFLLQLELTAYPT
;
A
#
# COMPACT_ATOMS: atom_id res chain seq x y z
N MET A 1 10.41 -6.80 6.61
CA MET A 1 9.15 -6.99 5.88
C MET A 1 8.56 -5.62 5.53
N ILE A 2 8.09 -5.49 4.32
CA ILE A 2 7.68 -4.20 3.77
C ILE A 2 6.27 -4.30 3.20
N PHE A 3 5.40 -3.35 3.57
CA PHE A 3 4.09 -3.19 2.95
C PHE A 3 4.23 -2.18 1.81
N ILE A 4 3.74 -2.54 0.63
CA ILE A 4 3.96 -1.76 -0.59
C ILE A 4 2.68 -1.04 -0.96
N ASP A 5 2.76 0.30 -1.07
CA ASP A 5 1.65 1.14 -1.50
C ASP A 5 1.34 0.91 -2.98
N THR A 6 0.11 1.20 -3.37
CA THR A 6 -0.39 1.02 -4.74
C THR A 6 0.51 1.68 -5.77
N ASN A 7 1.00 2.90 -5.51
CA ASN A 7 1.84 3.62 -6.47
C ASN A 7 3.15 2.90 -6.80
N ILE A 8 3.74 2.20 -5.82
CA ILE A 8 4.93 1.39 -6.06
C ILE A 8 4.58 0.21 -6.98
N VAL A 9 3.47 -0.49 -6.68
CA VAL A 9 3.05 -1.63 -7.50
C VAL A 9 2.77 -1.19 -8.94
N ILE A 10 2.08 -0.07 -9.13
CA ILE A 10 1.78 0.47 -10.48
C ILE A 10 3.09 0.68 -11.26
N GLU A 11 4.07 1.33 -10.66
CA GLU A 11 5.35 1.61 -11.34
C GLU A 11 6.15 0.33 -11.58
N TYR A 12 6.06 -0.65 -10.67
CA TYR A 12 6.65 -1.96 -10.86
C TYR A 12 6.03 -2.67 -12.08
N LEU A 13 4.70 -2.65 -12.20
CA LEU A 13 4.00 -3.28 -13.33
C LEU A 13 4.33 -2.61 -14.66
N LYS A 14 4.70 -1.33 -14.64
CA LYS A 14 5.13 -0.58 -15.83
C LYS A 14 6.62 -0.71 -16.13
N ASN A 15 7.34 -1.55 -15.38
CA ASN A 15 8.78 -1.72 -15.48
C ASN A 15 9.59 -0.43 -15.23
N LYS A 16 9.05 0.46 -14.39
CA LYS A 16 9.71 1.71 -14.00
C LYS A 16 10.38 1.62 -12.63
N ILE A 17 9.97 0.64 -11.82
CA ILE A 17 10.55 0.29 -10.54
C ILE A 17 10.94 -1.17 -10.59
N PHE A 18 12.12 -1.50 -10.04
CA PHE A 18 12.65 -2.87 -10.04
C PHE A 18 12.77 -3.34 -8.59
N LEU A 19 12.16 -4.49 -8.31
CA LEU A 19 12.11 -5.07 -6.98
C LEU A 19 12.95 -6.34 -6.83
N GLU A 20 13.83 -6.63 -7.81
CA GLU A 20 14.66 -7.84 -7.81
C GLU A 20 15.62 -7.92 -6.63
N GLY A 21 15.98 -6.77 -6.05
CA GLY A 21 16.84 -6.73 -4.86
C GLY A 21 16.13 -7.09 -3.56
N TYR A 22 14.82 -7.29 -3.61
CA TYR A 22 14.01 -7.65 -2.46
C TYR A 22 13.56 -9.11 -2.55
N ASP A 23 13.39 -9.74 -1.40
CA ASP A 23 12.74 -11.05 -1.32
C ASP A 23 11.24 -10.85 -1.40
N PHE A 24 10.58 -11.36 -2.44
CA PHE A 24 9.13 -11.20 -2.63
C PHE A 24 8.31 -11.82 -1.51
N GLU A 25 8.87 -12.77 -0.77
CA GLU A 25 8.19 -13.31 0.42
C GLU A 25 8.12 -12.30 1.55
N GLU A 26 8.93 -11.25 1.48
CA GLU A 26 8.96 -10.15 2.46
C GLU A 26 8.21 -8.91 1.98
N LEU A 27 7.57 -8.97 0.80
CA LEU A 27 6.82 -7.86 0.22
C LEU A 27 5.33 -8.15 0.28
N PHE A 28 4.60 -7.26 0.94
CA PHE A 28 3.18 -7.43 1.25
C PHE A 28 2.32 -6.36 0.62
N ILE A 29 1.12 -6.77 0.19
CA ILE A 29 0.03 -5.88 -0.20
C ILE A 29 -1.22 -6.33 0.56
N ASN A 30 -2.31 -5.58 0.43
CA ASN A 30 -3.61 -5.97 1.01
C ASN A 30 -4.71 -5.84 -0.04
N ASP A 31 -5.94 -6.17 0.34
CA ASP A 31 -7.07 -6.10 -0.57
C ASP A 31 -7.36 -4.68 -1.04
N ILE A 32 -7.01 -3.67 -0.25
CA ILE A 32 -7.18 -2.26 -0.66
C ILE A 32 -6.29 -1.95 -1.86
N VAL A 33 -5.02 -2.34 -1.79
CA VAL A 33 -4.08 -2.20 -2.91
C VAL A 33 -4.59 -2.96 -4.13
N VAL A 34 -5.05 -4.20 -3.92
CA VAL A 34 -5.59 -5.03 -5.00
C VAL A 34 -6.77 -4.35 -5.68
N MET A 35 -7.73 -3.83 -4.91
CA MET A 35 -8.90 -3.15 -5.46
C MET A 35 -8.53 -1.87 -6.22
N GLU A 36 -7.58 -1.10 -5.70
CA GLU A 36 -7.10 0.09 -6.41
C GLU A 36 -6.46 -0.26 -7.75
N LEU A 37 -5.68 -1.35 -7.78
CA LEU A 37 -5.08 -1.83 -9.01
C LEU A 37 -6.14 -2.28 -10.02
N TYR A 38 -7.15 -3.03 -9.57
CA TYR A 38 -8.25 -3.47 -10.44
C TYR A 38 -9.03 -2.28 -10.98
N GLN A 39 -9.33 -1.32 -10.13
CA GLN A 39 -10.05 -0.11 -10.53
C GLN A 39 -9.29 0.69 -11.58
N GLY A 40 -7.96 0.66 -11.54
CA GLY A 40 -7.11 1.34 -12.50
C GLY A 40 -6.91 0.60 -13.82
N ALA A 41 -7.43 -0.62 -13.97
CA ALA A 41 -7.29 -1.39 -15.21
C ALA A 41 -8.05 -0.72 -16.35
N ARG A 42 -7.42 -0.64 -17.52
CA ARG A 42 -7.97 0.06 -18.70
C ARG A 42 -8.93 -0.80 -19.52
N ASN A 43 -8.78 -2.13 -19.43
CA ASN A 43 -9.56 -3.10 -20.18
C ASN A 43 -9.40 -4.49 -19.56
N LYS A 44 -10.09 -5.49 -20.12
CA LYS A 44 -10.05 -6.87 -19.60
C LYS A 44 -8.68 -7.50 -19.70
N SER A 45 -7.94 -7.21 -20.76
CA SER A 45 -6.56 -7.72 -20.93
C SER A 45 -5.63 -7.17 -19.87
N ASP A 46 -5.73 -5.87 -19.57
CA ASP A 46 -4.95 -5.21 -18.54
C ASP A 46 -5.29 -5.78 -17.16
N LEU A 47 -6.58 -6.00 -16.88
CA LEU A 47 -7.01 -6.61 -15.62
C LEU A 47 -6.42 -8.01 -15.46
N ALA A 48 -6.44 -8.82 -16.51
CA ALA A 48 -5.87 -10.18 -16.47
C ALA A 48 -4.35 -10.14 -16.21
N PHE A 49 -3.65 -9.18 -16.81
CA PHE A 49 -2.22 -8.96 -16.60
C PHE A 49 -1.95 -8.61 -15.12
N ILE A 50 -2.71 -7.65 -14.58
CA ILE A 50 -2.57 -7.23 -13.17
C ILE A 50 -2.77 -8.43 -12.23
N LYS A 51 -3.86 -9.19 -12.42
CA LYS A 51 -4.18 -10.34 -11.58
C LYS A 51 -3.06 -11.37 -11.57
N LYS A 52 -2.43 -11.59 -12.70
CA LYS A 52 -1.32 -12.54 -12.84
C LYS A 52 -0.05 -12.03 -12.15
N GLU A 53 0.30 -10.77 -12.41
CA GLU A 53 1.57 -10.22 -11.96
C GLU A 53 1.63 -9.97 -10.45
N ILE A 54 0.51 -9.65 -9.81
CA ILE A 54 0.50 -9.36 -8.37
C ILE A 54 0.56 -10.62 -7.50
N THR A 55 0.49 -11.82 -8.10
CA THR A 55 0.60 -13.07 -7.35
C THR A 55 1.96 -13.26 -6.69
N VAL A 56 2.97 -12.49 -7.09
CA VAL A 56 4.31 -12.55 -6.48
C VAL A 56 4.33 -11.95 -5.06
N PHE A 57 3.36 -11.07 -4.74
CA PHE A 57 3.29 -10.42 -3.43
C PHE A 57 2.49 -11.24 -2.44
N GLN A 58 2.84 -11.13 -1.16
CA GLN A 58 2.06 -11.72 -0.08
C GLN A 58 0.87 -10.81 0.22
N ILE A 59 -0.30 -11.39 0.54
CA ILE A 59 -1.51 -10.61 0.81
C ILE A 59 -1.84 -10.67 2.30
N LEU A 60 -1.96 -9.49 2.92
CA LEU A 60 -2.38 -9.34 4.30
C LEU A 60 -3.90 -9.22 4.38
N ASN A 61 -4.49 -9.88 5.36
CA ASN A 61 -5.93 -9.76 5.60
C ASN A 61 -6.26 -8.41 6.23
N THR A 62 -7.34 -7.81 5.77
CA THR A 62 -7.92 -6.61 6.38
C THR A 62 -8.96 -7.07 7.40
N HIS A 63 -8.83 -6.64 8.65
CA HIS A 63 -9.71 -7.04 9.73
C HIS A 63 -10.13 -5.84 10.58
N GLN A 64 -10.97 -6.09 11.59
CA GLN A 64 -11.62 -5.02 12.35
C GLN A 64 -10.64 -4.04 13.01
N GLU A 65 -9.52 -4.55 13.53
CA GLU A 65 -8.51 -3.68 14.16
C GLU A 65 -7.97 -2.63 13.18
N ILE A 66 -7.75 -3.03 11.93
CA ILE A 66 -7.28 -2.13 10.88
C ILE A 66 -8.34 -1.06 10.58
N LEU A 67 -9.61 -1.47 10.46
CA LEU A 67 -10.71 -0.54 10.19
C LEU A 67 -10.88 0.46 11.34
N THR A 68 -10.76 -0.01 12.57
CA THR A 68 -10.88 0.85 13.75
C THR A 68 -9.75 1.89 13.78
N LEU A 69 -8.51 1.46 13.53
CA LEU A 69 -7.37 2.38 13.48
C LEU A 69 -7.51 3.36 12.31
N ALA A 70 -7.94 2.89 11.15
CA ALA A 70 -8.13 3.76 9.97
C ALA A 70 -9.17 4.85 10.26
N LYS A 71 -10.28 4.52 10.94
CA LYS A 71 -11.27 5.51 11.35
C LYS A 71 -10.67 6.57 12.26
N GLN A 72 -9.85 6.15 13.22
CA GLN A 72 -9.17 7.08 14.14
C GLN A 72 -8.20 8.00 13.38
N ILE A 73 -7.49 7.47 12.41
CA ILE A 73 -6.56 8.26 11.58
C ILE A 73 -7.33 9.31 10.78
N VAL A 74 -8.44 8.93 10.15
CA VAL A 74 -9.25 9.89 9.38
C VAL A 74 -9.85 10.95 10.30
N GLU A 75 -10.35 10.53 11.46
CA GLU A 75 -10.93 11.46 12.44
C GLU A 75 -9.90 12.51 12.88
N LYS A 76 -8.66 12.07 13.15
CA LYS A 76 -7.62 12.95 13.67
C LYS A 76 -6.97 13.82 12.58
N TYR A 77 -6.77 13.28 11.38
CA TYR A 77 -5.98 13.91 10.34
C TYR A 77 -6.73 14.27 9.07
N GLY A 78 -8.02 13.91 8.98
CA GLY A 78 -8.81 14.19 7.78
C GLY A 78 -8.91 15.67 7.46
N LEU A 79 -9.14 16.50 8.48
CA LEU A 79 -9.27 17.95 8.29
C LEU A 79 -7.91 18.64 8.25
N SER A 80 -6.98 18.27 9.13
CA SER A 80 -5.71 18.97 9.27
C SER A 80 -4.71 18.62 8.16
N HIS A 81 -4.73 17.38 7.66
CA HIS A 81 -3.76 16.88 6.70
C HIS A 81 -4.41 16.30 5.45
N ASN A 82 -5.72 16.48 5.29
CA ASN A 82 -6.47 15.96 4.15
C ASN A 82 -6.27 14.43 3.96
N MET A 83 -6.21 13.70 5.07
CA MET A 83 -6.03 12.25 5.05
C MET A 83 -7.22 11.59 4.37
N LYS A 84 -6.96 10.83 3.31
CA LYS A 84 -7.98 10.11 2.56
C LYS A 84 -8.22 8.73 3.15
N ILE A 85 -9.42 8.20 2.93
CA ILE A 85 -9.81 6.88 3.45
C ILE A 85 -8.84 5.78 3.01
N MET A 86 -8.50 5.75 1.72
CA MET A 86 -7.61 4.69 1.20
C MET A 86 -6.23 4.78 1.83
N ASP A 87 -5.67 5.98 1.96
CA ASP A 87 -4.36 6.18 2.59
C ASP A 87 -4.41 5.80 4.08
N ALA A 88 -5.51 6.11 4.76
CA ALA A 88 -5.68 5.72 6.16
C ALA A 88 -5.71 4.19 6.32
N LEU A 89 -6.36 3.48 5.39
CA LEU A 89 -6.41 2.02 5.40
C LEU A 89 -5.02 1.42 5.12
N ILE A 90 -4.27 2.01 4.20
CA ILE A 90 -2.90 1.59 3.91
C ILE A 90 -2.01 1.79 5.14
N ALA A 91 -2.05 2.97 5.73
CA ALA A 91 -1.26 3.28 6.92
C ALA A 91 -1.63 2.37 8.10
N ALA A 92 -2.93 2.20 8.35
CA ALA A 92 -3.41 1.34 9.44
C ALA A 92 -2.95 -0.11 9.26
N THR A 93 -2.97 -0.63 8.04
CA THR A 93 -2.51 -1.99 7.75
C THR A 93 -1.03 -2.15 8.11
N ALA A 94 -0.18 -1.22 7.66
CA ALA A 94 1.24 -1.25 7.96
C ALA A 94 1.49 -1.18 9.47
N MET A 95 0.76 -0.31 10.17
CA MET A 95 0.92 -0.12 11.60
C MET A 95 0.48 -1.35 12.40
N VAL A 96 -0.66 -1.94 12.06
CA VAL A 96 -1.19 -3.12 12.78
C VAL A 96 -0.28 -4.33 12.60
N TYR A 97 0.26 -4.53 11.41
CA TYR A 97 1.18 -5.63 11.12
C TYR A 97 2.64 -5.31 11.44
N ASP A 98 2.91 -4.10 11.92
CA ASP A 98 4.25 -3.63 12.27
C ASP A 98 5.23 -3.75 11.10
N LEU A 99 4.80 -3.26 9.94
CA LEU A 99 5.60 -3.27 8.71
C LEU A 99 6.01 -1.84 8.34
N GLU A 100 7.18 -1.71 7.71
CA GLU A 100 7.54 -0.48 7.04
C GLU A 100 6.66 -0.29 5.81
N LEU A 101 6.28 0.95 5.52
CA LEU A 101 5.53 1.28 4.31
C LEU A 101 6.45 1.85 3.25
N MET A 102 6.46 1.23 2.07
CA MET A 102 7.16 1.76 0.89
C MET A 102 6.16 2.51 0.02
N THR A 103 6.35 3.79 -0.16
CA THR A 103 5.46 4.66 -0.94
C THR A 103 6.25 5.73 -1.68
N LEU A 104 5.73 6.16 -2.82
CA LEU A 104 6.26 7.32 -3.55
C LEU A 104 5.71 8.63 -2.98
N ASN A 105 4.60 8.59 -2.24
CA ASN A 105 3.91 9.76 -1.69
C ASN A 105 4.20 9.92 -0.20
N ARG A 106 5.47 10.08 0.17
CA ARG A 106 5.87 10.17 1.58
C ARG A 106 5.17 11.30 2.34
N LYS A 107 4.87 12.40 1.67
CA LYS A 107 4.18 13.56 2.29
C LYS A 107 2.81 13.20 2.84
N ASP A 108 2.13 12.22 2.22
CA ASP A 108 0.79 11.81 2.63
C ASP A 108 0.80 10.99 3.92
N PHE A 109 1.97 10.55 4.39
CA PHE A 109 2.11 9.64 5.52
C PHE A 109 3.09 10.11 6.59
N GLN A 110 4.02 11.01 6.28
CA GLN A 110 5.15 11.31 7.17
C GLN A 110 4.75 11.93 8.52
N PHE A 111 3.56 12.53 8.61
CA PHE A 111 3.05 13.09 9.86
C PHE A 111 2.57 12.02 10.84
N LEU A 112 2.38 10.77 10.38
CA LEU A 112 2.02 9.64 11.22
C LEU A 112 3.29 9.10 11.86
N LEU A 113 3.66 9.61 13.03
CA LEU A 113 4.95 9.34 13.65
C LEU A 113 5.16 7.87 14.03
N GLN A 114 4.08 7.11 14.21
CA GLN A 114 4.14 5.69 14.55
C GLN A 114 4.29 4.80 13.34
N LEU A 115 4.19 5.37 12.13
CA LEU A 115 4.36 4.64 10.89
C LEU A 115 5.80 4.77 10.41
N GLU A 116 6.44 3.64 10.16
CA GLU A 116 7.79 3.64 9.58
C GLU A 116 7.69 3.66 8.07
N LEU A 117 8.34 4.63 7.45
CA LEU A 117 8.42 4.74 6.00
C LEU A 117 9.78 4.27 5.52
N THR A 118 9.79 3.49 4.44
CA THR A 118 11.03 3.13 3.77
C THR A 118 11.07 3.77 2.39
N ALA A 119 12.26 4.20 1.98
CA ALA A 119 12.47 4.83 0.68
C ALA A 119 12.63 3.77 -0.40
N TYR A 120 12.21 4.09 -1.62
CA TYR A 120 12.55 3.33 -2.80
C TYR A 120 13.38 4.24 -3.72
N PRO A 121 14.48 3.75 -4.29
CA PRO A 121 15.18 2.51 -3.93
C PRO A 121 15.91 2.66 -2.59
N THR A 122 16.06 1.53 -1.90
CA THR A 122 16.79 1.51 -0.63
C THR A 122 18.29 1.55 -0.85
#